data_752fc7a61eeb4482a56338fc4e8ecd07
#
_entry.id   752fc7a61eeb4482a56338fc4e8ecd07
#
_cell.length_a   1.000
_cell.length_b   1.000
_cell.length_c   1.000
_cell.angle_alpha   90.00
_cell.angle_beta   90.00
_cell.angle_gamma   90.00
#
_symmetry.space_group_name_H-M   'P 1'
#
loop_
_entity.id
_entity.type
_entity.pdbx_description
1 polymer ?
#
loop_
_entity_poly.entity_id
_entity_poly.type
_entity_poly.pdbx_seq_one_letter_code
_entity_poly.pdbx_strand_id
1 'polypeptide(L)'
;MEQLDIPFVLSTIEAPEDKEGKYASVSVDDFMESYKMTEYLLNLGHDRIAVITAPRDDKSIGRQRLLGYRKALMDKGVPYREELVKYMDAEEDRYSLKSGYKLTGELLRETSFSAIYAVSDSLAMGACRALKEAGISIPKDCSVAGFDGTEEAEFYIPKITTIRQPVDGIAKATADILFDMIINKKAPQKVVFPGELLKRESTDICH
;
A
#
# COMPACT_ATOMS: atom_id res chain seq x y z
N MET A 1 4.58 -13.00 -21.95
CA MET A 1 5.08 -14.05 -21.03
C MET A 1 4.57 -15.46 -21.37
N GLU A 2 3.46 -15.63 -22.10
CA GLU A 2 2.91 -16.96 -22.43
C GLU A 2 3.71 -17.80 -23.45
N GLN A 3 4.79 -17.25 -24.01
CA GLN A 3 5.61 -17.90 -25.05
C GLN A 3 6.95 -18.47 -24.51
N LEU A 4 7.23 -18.31 -23.22
CA LEU A 4 8.46 -18.85 -22.64
C LEU A 4 8.14 -20.14 -21.87
N ASP A 5 8.65 -21.24 -22.35
CA ASP A 5 8.61 -22.57 -21.68
C ASP A 5 9.65 -22.63 -20.53
N ILE A 6 9.76 -21.53 -19.77
CA ILE A 6 10.71 -21.36 -18.68
C ILE A 6 9.91 -21.12 -17.39
N PRO A 7 10.16 -21.91 -16.33
CA PRO A 7 9.55 -21.64 -15.03
C PRO A 7 9.87 -20.24 -14.52
N PHE A 8 8.89 -19.55 -13.98
CA PHE A 8 9.04 -18.25 -13.32
C PHE A 8 8.10 -18.13 -12.11
N VAL A 9 8.43 -17.26 -11.18
CA VAL A 9 7.63 -16.95 -9.99
C VAL A 9 7.35 -15.44 -9.96
N LEU A 10 6.10 -15.07 -9.78
CA LEU A 10 5.72 -13.68 -9.50
C LEU A 10 6.08 -13.37 -8.06
N SER A 11 6.92 -12.39 -7.82
CA SER A 11 7.32 -11.96 -6.47
C SER A 11 6.71 -10.62 -6.13
N THR A 12 6.18 -10.49 -4.92
CA THR A 12 5.46 -9.30 -4.42
C THR A 12 4.14 -8.98 -5.13
N ILE A 13 3.69 -9.84 -6.02
CA ILE A 13 2.43 -9.67 -6.75
C ILE A 13 1.71 -11.01 -6.83
N GLU A 14 0.40 -11.01 -6.71
CA GLU A 14 -0.41 -12.21 -6.88
C GLU A 14 -0.60 -12.57 -8.36
N ALA A 15 -0.71 -13.89 -8.63
CA ALA A 15 -1.14 -14.33 -9.94
C ALA A 15 -2.58 -13.89 -10.21
N PRO A 16 -2.93 -13.48 -11.45
CA PRO A 16 -4.30 -13.16 -11.80
C PRO A 16 -5.25 -14.34 -11.53
N GLU A 17 -6.45 -14.06 -11.04
CA GLU A 17 -7.45 -15.10 -10.66
C GLU A 17 -7.77 -16.07 -11.80
N ASP A 18 -7.86 -15.56 -13.03
CA ASP A 18 -8.13 -16.38 -14.26
C ASP A 18 -6.96 -17.29 -14.64
N LYS A 19 -5.82 -17.16 -13.95
CA LYS A 19 -4.59 -17.92 -14.20
C LYS A 19 -4.08 -18.61 -12.93
N GLU A 20 -4.96 -18.80 -11.95
CA GLU A 20 -4.62 -19.52 -10.73
C GLU A 20 -4.16 -20.96 -11.04
N GLY A 21 -3.05 -21.38 -10.42
CA GLY A 21 -2.42 -22.67 -10.71
C GLY A 21 -1.56 -22.71 -11.98
N LYS A 22 -1.61 -21.71 -12.85
CA LYS A 22 -0.73 -21.61 -14.04
C LYS A 22 0.61 -20.98 -13.70
N TYR A 23 0.63 -20.04 -12.74
CA TYR A 23 1.82 -19.32 -12.32
C TYR A 23 2.04 -19.46 -10.83
N ALA A 24 3.30 -19.61 -10.45
CA ALA A 24 3.70 -19.49 -9.07
C ALA A 24 3.72 -18.01 -8.65
N SER A 25 3.30 -17.73 -7.42
CA SER A 25 3.37 -16.38 -6.87
C SER A 25 3.64 -16.37 -5.38
N VAL A 26 4.40 -15.37 -4.93
CA VAL A 26 4.68 -15.11 -3.52
C VAL A 26 4.41 -13.63 -3.27
N SER A 27 3.48 -13.32 -2.37
CA SER A 27 3.04 -11.96 -2.10
C SER A 27 2.69 -11.74 -0.63
N VAL A 28 2.37 -10.50 -0.28
CA VAL A 28 1.62 -10.16 0.92
C VAL A 28 0.12 -10.10 0.56
N ASP A 29 -0.76 -10.24 1.55
CA ASP A 29 -2.20 -10.00 1.36
C ASP A 29 -2.48 -8.49 1.32
N ASP A 30 -2.28 -7.89 0.14
CA ASP A 30 -2.44 -6.44 -0.06
C ASP A 30 -3.83 -5.93 0.33
N PHE A 31 -4.88 -6.74 0.11
CA PHE A 31 -6.23 -6.37 0.49
C PHE A 31 -6.40 -6.33 2.02
N MET A 32 -6.03 -7.41 2.70
CA MET A 32 -6.21 -7.49 4.16
C MET A 32 -5.30 -6.53 4.92
N GLU A 33 -4.08 -6.32 4.44
CA GLU A 33 -3.16 -5.40 5.11
C GLU A 33 -3.60 -3.94 4.92
N SER A 34 -4.14 -3.58 3.76
CA SER A 34 -4.73 -2.26 3.54
C SER A 34 -6.03 -2.07 4.35
N TYR A 35 -6.83 -3.12 4.47
CA TYR A 35 -7.98 -3.13 5.36
C TYR A 35 -7.56 -2.83 6.82
N LYS A 36 -6.56 -3.54 7.34
CA LYS A 36 -6.04 -3.35 8.71
C LYS A 36 -5.51 -1.92 8.93
N MET A 37 -4.76 -1.37 7.97
CA MET A 37 -4.27 0.01 8.06
C MET A 37 -5.43 1.01 8.12
N THR A 38 -6.40 0.86 7.26
CA THR A 38 -7.57 1.76 7.22
C THR A 38 -8.41 1.61 8.48
N GLU A 39 -8.66 0.38 8.95
CA GLU A 39 -9.35 0.13 10.21
C GLU A 39 -8.61 0.75 11.39
N TYR A 40 -7.29 0.68 11.41
CA TYR A 40 -6.47 1.34 12.43
C TYR A 40 -6.69 2.85 12.47
N LEU A 41 -6.67 3.53 11.31
CA LEU A 41 -6.94 4.97 11.24
C LEU A 41 -8.38 5.32 11.66
N LEU A 42 -9.36 4.51 11.26
CA LEU A 42 -10.75 4.66 11.70
C LEU A 42 -10.90 4.49 13.22
N ASN A 43 -10.16 3.55 13.82
CA ASN A 43 -10.17 3.34 15.28
C ASN A 43 -9.48 4.48 16.05
N LEU A 44 -8.62 5.29 15.39
CA LEU A 44 -8.09 6.55 15.92
C LEU A 44 -9.10 7.72 15.80
N GLY A 45 -10.27 7.49 15.23
CA GLY A 45 -11.33 8.50 15.07
C GLY A 45 -11.31 9.27 13.75
N HIS A 46 -10.42 8.93 12.81
CA HIS A 46 -10.42 9.56 11.50
C HIS A 46 -11.57 9.03 10.65
N ASP A 47 -12.50 9.89 10.26
CA ASP A 47 -13.63 9.58 9.36
C ASP A 47 -13.44 10.15 7.94
N ARG A 48 -12.47 11.07 7.78
CA ARG A 48 -12.07 11.67 6.50
C ARG A 48 -10.62 11.30 6.18
N ILE A 49 -10.44 10.06 5.74
CA ILE A 49 -9.13 9.51 5.38
C ILE A 49 -8.94 9.67 3.88
N ALA A 50 -8.00 10.50 3.45
CA ALA A 50 -7.60 10.54 2.05
C ALA A 50 -6.73 9.33 1.70
N VAL A 51 -6.87 8.80 0.48
CA VAL A 51 -6.03 7.71 -0.02
C VAL A 51 -5.31 8.13 -1.29
N ILE A 52 -3.99 7.92 -1.33
CA ILE A 52 -3.16 8.08 -2.53
C ILE A 52 -2.81 6.68 -3.03
N THR A 53 -3.32 6.33 -4.22
CA THR A 53 -3.29 4.96 -4.73
C THR A 53 -2.80 4.89 -6.19
N ALA A 54 -2.67 3.66 -6.70
CA ALA A 54 -2.26 3.36 -8.07
C ALA A 54 -3.18 3.98 -9.12
N PRO A 55 -2.77 4.01 -10.40
CA PRO A 55 -3.65 4.43 -11.48
C PRO A 55 -4.99 3.68 -11.50
N ARG A 56 -6.04 4.31 -12.03
CA ARG A 56 -7.41 3.76 -12.04
C ARG A 56 -7.53 2.42 -12.77
N ASP A 57 -6.71 2.21 -13.77
CA ASP A 57 -6.66 1.00 -14.60
C ASP A 57 -5.74 -0.09 -14.05
N ASP A 58 -5.06 0.17 -12.93
CA ASP A 58 -4.24 -0.84 -12.26
C ASP A 58 -5.13 -2.01 -11.78
N LYS A 59 -4.76 -3.22 -12.20
CA LYS A 59 -5.45 -4.47 -11.85
C LYS A 59 -4.66 -5.31 -10.85
N SER A 60 -3.58 -4.76 -10.32
CA SER A 60 -2.65 -5.47 -9.44
C SER A 60 -2.73 -4.99 -7.98
N ILE A 61 -1.60 -4.79 -7.37
CA ILE A 61 -1.39 -4.42 -5.96
C ILE A 61 -2.20 -3.19 -5.56
N GLY A 62 -2.13 -2.11 -6.35
CA GLY A 62 -2.80 -0.85 -6.02
C GLY A 62 -4.31 -0.99 -5.95
N ARG A 63 -4.89 -1.80 -6.83
CA ARG A 63 -6.32 -2.12 -6.78
C ARG A 63 -6.69 -2.88 -5.50
N GLN A 64 -5.90 -3.88 -5.11
CA GLN A 64 -6.17 -4.66 -3.89
C GLN A 64 -6.10 -3.78 -2.64
N ARG A 65 -5.10 -2.89 -2.56
CA ARG A 65 -4.98 -1.92 -1.46
C ARG A 65 -6.17 -0.95 -1.41
N LEU A 66 -6.63 -0.44 -2.56
CA LEU A 66 -7.82 0.41 -2.61
C LEU A 66 -9.10 -0.33 -2.21
N LEU A 67 -9.24 -1.60 -2.60
CA LEU A 67 -10.39 -2.42 -2.20
C LEU A 67 -10.39 -2.68 -0.68
N GLY A 68 -9.24 -2.94 -0.07
CA GLY A 68 -9.09 -3.07 1.38
C GLY A 68 -9.50 -1.80 2.11
N TYR A 69 -9.05 -0.63 1.63
CA TYR A 69 -9.47 0.68 2.14
C TYR A 69 -11.00 0.84 2.08
N ARG A 70 -11.61 0.59 0.92
CA ARG A 70 -13.07 0.70 0.74
C ARG A 70 -13.84 -0.24 1.68
N LYS A 71 -13.37 -1.47 1.82
CA LYS A 71 -14.01 -2.46 2.69
C LYS A 71 -13.98 -2.03 4.15
N ALA A 72 -12.87 -1.51 4.64
CA ALA A 72 -12.76 -1.02 6.01
C ALA A 72 -13.72 0.15 6.29
N LEU A 73 -13.83 1.12 5.37
CA LEU A 73 -14.81 2.20 5.48
C LEU A 73 -16.24 1.64 5.56
N MET A 74 -16.58 0.71 4.66
CA MET A 74 -17.92 0.10 4.61
C MET A 74 -18.26 -0.61 5.92
N ASP A 75 -17.35 -1.41 6.46
CA ASP A 75 -17.58 -2.18 7.70
C ASP A 75 -17.74 -1.29 8.95
N LYS A 76 -17.11 -0.12 8.93
CA LYS A 76 -17.24 0.90 9.99
C LYS A 76 -18.40 1.88 9.73
N GLY A 77 -19.15 1.71 8.65
CA GLY A 77 -20.25 2.61 8.30
C GLY A 77 -19.84 4.02 7.90
N VAL A 78 -18.56 4.22 7.50
CA VAL A 78 -18.04 5.50 7.02
C VAL A 78 -18.24 5.60 5.51
N PRO A 79 -18.87 6.67 5.00
CA PRO A 79 -19.11 6.82 3.56
C PRO A 79 -17.81 6.88 2.75
N TYR A 80 -17.71 6.10 1.68
CA TYR A 80 -16.68 6.28 0.68
C TYR A 80 -16.88 7.59 -0.07
N ARG A 81 -15.82 8.39 -0.22
CA ARG A 81 -15.83 9.72 -0.84
C ARG A 81 -14.78 9.77 -1.94
N GLU A 82 -15.23 9.91 -3.18
CA GLU A 82 -14.32 9.93 -4.35
C GLU A 82 -13.35 11.13 -4.31
N GLU A 83 -13.75 12.26 -3.73
CA GLU A 83 -12.89 13.45 -3.57
C GLU A 83 -11.69 13.22 -2.64
N LEU A 84 -11.74 12.18 -1.81
CA LEU A 84 -10.62 11.76 -0.95
C LEU A 84 -9.68 10.76 -1.61
N VAL A 85 -9.94 10.37 -2.86
CA VAL A 85 -9.13 9.38 -3.58
C VAL A 85 -8.31 10.06 -4.66
N LYS A 86 -6.99 9.95 -4.55
CA LYS A 86 -6.07 10.42 -5.59
C LYS A 86 -5.36 9.24 -6.24
N TYR A 87 -5.44 9.20 -7.54
CA TYR A 87 -4.81 8.19 -8.37
C TYR A 87 -3.51 8.72 -8.94
N MET A 88 -2.45 7.90 -8.88
CA MET A 88 -1.21 8.20 -9.59
C MET A 88 -1.45 8.26 -11.10
N ASP A 89 -0.67 9.05 -11.78
CA ASP A 89 -0.63 9.05 -13.24
C ASP A 89 0.01 7.74 -13.76
N ALA A 90 -0.55 7.19 -14.82
CA ALA A 90 -0.04 5.97 -15.42
C ALA A 90 1.31 6.19 -16.13
N GLU A 91 1.58 7.41 -16.59
CA GLU A 91 2.76 7.78 -17.37
C GLU A 91 3.88 8.42 -16.53
N GLU A 92 3.57 8.89 -15.32
CA GLU A 92 4.54 9.49 -14.39
C GLU A 92 5.24 8.42 -13.53
N ASP A 93 6.23 8.88 -12.76
CA ASP A 93 7.04 8.08 -11.84
C ASP A 93 6.17 7.51 -10.70
N ARG A 94 5.70 6.29 -10.88
CA ARG A 94 4.77 5.62 -9.97
C ARG A 94 5.43 5.34 -8.63
N TYR A 95 4.64 5.39 -7.55
CA TYR A 95 5.09 5.11 -6.17
C TYR A 95 6.28 5.97 -5.72
N SER A 96 6.45 7.18 -6.28
CA SER A 96 7.56 8.07 -5.96
C SER A 96 7.20 9.10 -4.89
N LEU A 97 8.22 9.66 -4.24
CA LEU A 97 8.10 10.84 -3.36
C LEU A 97 7.41 12.02 -4.09
N LYS A 98 7.75 12.23 -5.37
CA LYS A 98 7.21 13.32 -6.18
C LYS A 98 5.70 13.17 -6.41
N SER A 99 5.25 11.95 -6.70
CA SER A 99 3.82 11.67 -6.86
C SER A 99 3.06 11.89 -5.55
N GLY A 100 3.59 11.42 -4.42
CA GLY A 100 2.99 11.67 -3.10
C GLY A 100 2.87 13.15 -2.78
N TYR A 101 3.92 13.93 -3.06
CA TYR A 101 3.93 15.38 -2.88
C TYR A 101 2.88 16.09 -3.76
N LYS A 102 2.87 15.80 -5.07
CA LYS A 102 1.94 16.40 -6.04
C LYS A 102 0.48 16.13 -5.65
N LEU A 103 0.14 14.85 -5.42
CA LEU A 103 -1.23 14.43 -5.14
C LEU A 103 -1.75 14.95 -3.79
N THR A 104 -0.88 15.06 -2.79
CA THR A 104 -1.23 15.70 -1.52
C THR A 104 -1.49 17.20 -1.70
N GLY A 105 -0.68 17.88 -2.52
CA GLY A 105 -0.93 19.29 -2.87
C GLY A 105 -2.26 19.50 -3.60
N GLU A 106 -2.75 18.53 -4.37
CA GLU A 106 -4.09 18.55 -4.98
C GLU A 106 -5.17 18.36 -3.91
N LEU A 107 -5.03 17.34 -3.03
CA LEU A 107 -5.96 17.11 -1.92
C LEU A 107 -6.16 18.36 -1.06
N LEU A 108 -5.08 19.04 -0.71
CA LEU A 108 -5.11 20.25 0.11
C LEU A 108 -5.89 21.41 -0.52
N ARG A 109 -5.97 21.46 -1.84
CA ARG A 109 -6.74 22.49 -2.57
C ARG A 109 -8.21 22.13 -2.75
N GLU A 110 -8.54 20.85 -2.78
CA GLU A 110 -9.84 20.37 -3.21
C GLU A 110 -10.76 19.94 -2.08
N THR A 111 -10.19 19.43 -0.97
CA THR A 111 -11.00 18.84 0.10
C THR A 111 -10.32 18.93 1.45
N SER A 112 -11.07 18.66 2.52
CA SER A 112 -10.55 18.53 3.87
C SER A 112 -10.43 17.05 4.28
N PHE A 113 -9.40 16.70 5.04
CA PHE A 113 -9.15 15.37 5.56
C PHE A 113 -8.37 15.47 6.88
N SER A 114 -8.45 14.44 7.71
CA SER A 114 -7.72 14.34 8.97
C SER A 114 -6.60 13.31 8.93
N ALA A 115 -6.61 12.43 7.91
CA ALA A 115 -5.54 11.46 7.70
C ALA A 115 -5.29 11.22 6.22
N ILE A 116 -4.07 10.80 5.88
CA ILE A 116 -3.68 10.27 4.57
C ILE A 116 -3.21 8.83 4.74
N TYR A 117 -3.80 7.92 3.98
CA TYR A 117 -3.25 6.60 3.72
C TYR A 117 -2.62 6.59 2.32
N ALA A 118 -1.32 6.51 2.26
CA ALA A 118 -0.57 6.35 1.02
C ALA A 118 -0.19 4.88 0.83
N VAL A 119 -0.45 4.33 -0.37
CA VAL A 119 -0.24 2.89 -0.62
C VAL A 119 1.23 2.49 -0.82
N SER A 120 2.17 3.36 -0.45
CA SER A 120 3.60 3.06 -0.26
C SER A 120 4.25 4.07 0.67
N ASP A 121 5.38 3.70 1.27
CA ASP A 121 6.16 4.59 2.15
C ASP A 121 6.73 5.80 1.39
N SER A 122 7.17 5.62 0.15
CA SER A 122 7.65 6.73 -0.67
C SER A 122 6.56 7.77 -0.91
N LEU A 123 5.33 7.34 -1.20
CA LEU A 123 4.18 8.24 -1.34
C LEU A 123 3.87 8.95 -0.02
N ALA A 124 3.93 8.22 1.11
CA ALA A 124 3.69 8.79 2.46
C ALA A 124 4.73 9.87 2.80
N MET A 125 6.02 9.62 2.54
CA MET A 125 7.07 10.63 2.74
C MET A 125 6.87 11.87 1.85
N GLY A 126 6.46 11.67 0.60
CA GLY A 126 6.07 12.77 -0.30
C GLY A 126 4.91 13.58 0.24
N ALA A 127 3.88 12.91 0.78
CA ALA A 127 2.75 13.54 1.44
C ALA A 127 3.16 14.36 2.66
N CYS A 128 4.02 13.80 3.52
CA CYS A 128 4.57 14.53 4.68
C CYS A 128 5.27 15.82 4.27
N ARG A 129 6.03 15.82 3.17
CA ARG A 129 6.69 17.02 2.64
C ARG A 129 5.67 18.09 2.22
N ALA A 130 4.61 17.72 1.50
CA ALA A 130 3.57 18.65 1.07
C ALA A 130 2.80 19.24 2.26
N LEU A 131 2.43 18.42 3.24
CA LEU A 131 1.77 18.87 4.48
C LEU A 131 2.64 19.86 5.25
N LYS A 132 3.92 19.56 5.42
CA LYS A 132 4.88 20.43 6.12
C LYS A 132 5.02 21.79 5.43
N GLU A 133 5.10 21.83 4.11
CA GLU A 133 5.17 23.10 3.34
C GLU A 133 3.87 23.91 3.43
N ALA A 134 2.73 23.24 3.61
CA ALA A 134 1.44 23.87 3.88
C ALA A 134 1.24 24.32 5.34
N GLY A 135 2.24 24.09 6.23
CA GLY A 135 2.16 24.44 7.64
C GLY A 135 1.32 23.49 8.49
N ILE A 136 1.01 22.28 7.99
CA ILE A 136 0.21 21.28 8.67
C ILE A 136 1.15 20.35 9.46
N SER A 137 0.90 20.23 10.77
CA SER A 137 1.71 19.41 11.68
C SER A 137 1.30 17.94 11.62
N ILE A 138 2.30 17.04 11.54
CA ILE A 138 2.10 15.59 11.56
C ILE A 138 2.62 15.07 12.91
N PRO A 139 1.87 14.28 13.66
CA PRO A 139 0.49 13.78 13.38
C PRO A 139 -0.64 14.70 13.86
N LYS A 140 -0.33 15.82 14.56
CA LYS A 140 -1.28 16.64 15.31
C LYS A 140 -2.47 17.14 14.50
N ASP A 141 -2.21 17.67 13.29
CA ASP A 141 -3.25 18.24 12.43
C ASP A 141 -3.68 17.25 11.34
N CYS A 142 -2.79 16.31 10.96
CA CYS A 142 -3.05 15.29 9.97
C CYS A 142 -2.17 14.05 10.22
N SER A 143 -2.80 12.89 10.36
CA SER A 143 -2.10 11.60 10.40
C SER A 143 -1.66 11.16 9.02
N VAL A 144 -0.48 10.51 8.92
CA VAL A 144 0.02 9.94 7.66
C VAL A 144 0.43 8.49 7.87
N ALA A 145 -0.08 7.59 7.03
CA ALA A 145 0.27 6.18 7.04
C ALA A 145 0.77 5.75 5.65
N GLY A 146 1.73 4.83 5.64
CA GLY A 146 2.34 4.25 4.46
C GLY A 146 2.07 2.75 4.31
N PHE A 147 2.81 2.14 3.41
CA PHE A 147 2.87 0.70 3.17
C PHE A 147 4.28 0.36 2.66
N ASP A 148 4.84 -0.76 3.00
CA ASP A 148 6.08 -1.45 2.65
C ASP A 148 6.97 -1.70 3.86
N GLY A 149 7.06 -0.78 4.82
CA GLY A 149 7.89 -0.90 6.03
C GLY A 149 9.37 -0.67 5.74
N THR A 150 9.68 0.28 4.86
CA THR A 150 11.05 0.57 4.43
C THR A 150 11.90 1.18 5.55
N GLU A 151 13.23 1.08 5.42
CA GLU A 151 14.17 1.69 6.34
C GLU A 151 14.05 3.21 6.32
N GLU A 152 13.84 3.83 5.16
CA GLU A 152 13.65 5.27 5.02
C GLU A 152 12.43 5.76 5.81
N ALA A 153 11.34 4.99 5.83
CA ALA A 153 10.15 5.33 6.62
C ALA A 153 10.40 5.25 8.13
N GLU A 154 11.32 4.40 8.58
CA GLU A 154 11.73 4.31 9.98
C GLU A 154 12.62 5.47 10.40
N PHE A 155 13.51 5.94 9.53
CA PHE A 155 14.42 7.05 9.78
C PHE A 155 13.85 8.42 9.40
N TYR A 156 12.62 8.46 8.85
CA TYR A 156 11.94 9.72 8.54
C TYR A 156 11.52 10.45 9.83
N ILE A 157 11.24 11.75 9.74
CA ILE A 157 10.77 12.57 10.88
C ILE A 157 9.46 13.27 10.48
N PRO A 158 8.33 12.92 11.14
CA PRO A 158 8.13 11.82 12.11
C PRO A 158 8.28 10.44 11.47
N LYS A 159 8.64 9.40 12.24
CA LYS A 159 8.70 8.00 11.78
C LYS A 159 7.34 7.57 11.22
N ILE A 160 7.31 7.03 10.01
CA ILE A 160 6.07 6.71 9.31
C ILE A 160 5.43 5.42 9.84
N THR A 161 4.17 5.50 10.27
CA THR A 161 3.30 4.35 10.52
C THR A 161 3.07 3.63 9.20
N THR A 162 3.30 2.31 9.14
CA THR A 162 3.29 1.56 7.88
C THR A 162 2.94 0.09 8.07
N ILE A 163 2.61 -0.60 7.00
CA ILE A 163 2.59 -2.07 6.95
C ILE A 163 3.95 -2.56 6.49
N ARG A 164 4.65 -3.32 7.35
CA ARG A 164 5.90 -3.97 6.97
C ARG A 164 5.64 -5.26 6.21
N GLN A 165 6.19 -5.36 5.02
CA GLN A 165 6.21 -6.60 4.25
C GLN A 165 7.33 -7.51 4.74
N PRO A 166 7.13 -8.84 4.85
CA PRO A 166 8.17 -9.79 5.24
C PRO A 166 9.08 -10.12 4.04
N VAL A 167 9.87 -9.15 3.60
CA VAL A 167 10.67 -9.22 2.35
C VAL A 167 11.59 -10.43 2.32
N ASP A 168 12.27 -10.75 3.42
CA ASP A 168 13.17 -11.91 3.50
C ASP A 168 12.41 -13.24 3.32
N GLY A 169 11.21 -13.32 3.93
CA GLY A 169 10.33 -14.49 3.77
C GLY A 169 9.84 -14.64 2.33
N ILE A 170 9.44 -13.54 1.70
CA ILE A 170 9.01 -13.51 0.31
C ILE A 170 10.17 -13.91 -0.61
N ALA A 171 11.35 -13.33 -0.43
CA ALA A 171 12.52 -13.62 -1.24
C ALA A 171 12.92 -15.11 -1.14
N LYS A 172 12.98 -15.63 0.10
CA LYS A 172 13.30 -17.05 0.33
C LYS A 172 12.27 -17.97 -0.33
N ALA A 173 10.98 -17.75 -0.09
CA ALA A 173 9.92 -18.59 -0.67
C ALA A 173 9.92 -18.52 -2.21
N THR A 174 10.17 -17.35 -2.79
CA THR A 174 10.30 -17.16 -4.25
C THR A 174 11.43 -18.03 -4.81
N ALA A 175 12.61 -18.00 -4.17
CA ALA A 175 13.75 -18.80 -4.60
C ALA A 175 13.50 -20.32 -4.43
N ASP A 176 12.95 -20.74 -3.30
CA ASP A 176 12.63 -22.15 -3.02
C ASP A 176 11.62 -22.71 -4.02
N ILE A 177 10.55 -21.97 -4.32
CA ILE A 177 9.54 -22.39 -5.30
C ILE A 177 10.14 -22.46 -6.71
N LEU A 178 10.92 -21.48 -7.13
CA LEU A 178 11.56 -21.50 -8.45
C LEU A 178 12.50 -22.68 -8.59
N PHE A 179 13.31 -22.96 -7.55
CA PHE A 179 14.20 -24.12 -7.50
C PHE A 179 13.40 -25.44 -7.63
N ASP A 180 12.33 -25.57 -6.87
CA ASP A 180 11.45 -26.73 -6.91
C ASP A 180 10.81 -26.96 -8.30
N MET A 181 10.39 -25.89 -8.97
CA MET A 181 9.85 -25.97 -10.33
C MET A 181 10.89 -26.39 -11.35
N ILE A 182 12.13 -25.90 -11.24
CA ILE A 182 13.21 -26.21 -12.21
C ILE A 182 13.76 -27.63 -11.97
N ILE A 183 14.17 -27.93 -10.75
CA ILE A 183 14.90 -29.13 -10.42
C ILE A 183 13.96 -30.32 -10.14
N ASN A 184 12.96 -30.08 -9.29
CA ASN A 184 12.07 -31.14 -8.82
C ASN A 184 10.80 -31.29 -9.67
N LYS A 185 10.64 -30.44 -10.71
CA LYS A 185 9.47 -30.42 -11.61
C LYS A 185 8.13 -30.32 -10.87
N LYS A 186 8.11 -29.63 -9.72
CA LYS A 186 6.88 -29.39 -8.97
C LYS A 186 5.97 -28.40 -9.69
N ALA A 187 4.68 -28.52 -9.43
CA ALA A 187 3.66 -27.57 -9.95
C ALA A 187 3.85 -26.17 -9.33
N PRO A 188 3.41 -25.13 -10.02
CA PRO A 188 3.36 -23.75 -9.48
C PRO A 188 2.60 -23.70 -8.16
N GLN A 189 3.06 -22.88 -7.22
CA GLN A 189 2.45 -22.67 -5.90
C GLN A 189 2.17 -21.20 -5.67
N LYS A 190 1.10 -20.92 -4.92
CA LYS A 190 0.78 -19.58 -4.41
C LYS A 190 1.10 -19.56 -2.91
N VAL A 191 1.90 -18.58 -2.49
CA VAL A 191 2.20 -18.34 -1.07
C VAL A 191 1.89 -16.88 -0.75
N VAL A 192 1.07 -16.67 0.29
CA VAL A 192 0.68 -15.34 0.76
C VAL A 192 1.12 -15.18 2.20
N PHE A 193 1.91 -14.14 2.47
CA PHE A 193 2.39 -13.80 3.80
C PHE A 193 1.51 -12.70 4.42
N PRO A 194 1.32 -12.71 5.74
CA PRO A 194 0.78 -11.53 6.44
C PRO A 194 1.83 -10.43 6.50
N GLY A 195 1.38 -9.18 6.44
CA GLY A 195 2.17 -8.01 6.81
C GLY A 195 2.10 -7.73 8.31
N GLU A 196 2.88 -6.78 8.77
CA GLU A 196 2.89 -6.30 10.16
C GLU A 196 2.59 -4.82 10.22
N LEU A 197 1.56 -4.42 10.96
CA LEU A 197 1.26 -3.00 11.20
C LEU A 197 2.25 -2.43 12.22
N LEU A 198 3.13 -1.55 11.76
CA LEU A 198 4.08 -0.80 12.57
C LEU A 198 3.49 0.57 12.91
N LYS A 199 2.97 0.70 14.12
CA LYS A 199 2.49 1.98 14.66
C LYS A 199 3.68 2.83 15.09
N ARG A 200 3.83 4.00 14.49
CA ARG A 200 4.96 4.91 14.71
C ARG A 200 4.47 6.33 15.02
N GLU A 201 5.29 7.35 14.76
CA GLU A 201 5.06 8.73 15.18
C GLU A 201 4.14 9.54 14.26
N SER A 202 3.87 9.08 13.05
CA SER A 202 3.14 9.85 12.03
C SER A 202 1.62 9.73 12.12
N THR A 203 1.09 8.98 13.09
CA THR A 203 -0.36 8.81 13.32
C THR A 203 -0.71 9.02 14.80
N ASP A 204 -1.83 9.69 15.06
CA ASP A 204 -2.38 9.94 16.39
C ASP A 204 -3.91 9.93 16.34
N ILE A 205 -4.55 10.03 17.51
CA ILE A 205 -6.00 10.18 17.61
C ILE A 205 -6.47 11.47 16.90
N CYS A 206 -7.61 11.40 16.25
CA CYS A 206 -8.25 12.56 15.63
C CYS A 206 -8.82 13.47 16.71
N HIS A 207 -8.46 14.76 16.67
CA HIS A 207 -8.90 15.80 17.61
C HIS A 207 -10.02 16.67 17.04
#